data_f577a13ea34a06cea41576773a395ae0
#
_entry.id   f577a13ea34a06cea41576773a395ae0
#
_cell.length_a   1.000
_cell.length_b   1.000
_cell.length_c   1.000
_cell.angle_alpha   90.00
_cell.angle_beta   90.00
_cell.angle_gamma   90.00
#
_symmetry.space_group_name_H-M   'P 1'
#
loop_
_entity.id
_entity.type
_entity.pdbx_description
1 polymer ?
#
loop_
_entity_poly.entity_id
_entity_poly.type
_entity_poly.pdbx_seq_one_letter_code
_entity_poly.pdbx_strand_id
1 'polypeptide(L)'
;MTDALIRRAEHADLTAIVQLRREWTQEEHGDIADPDFDENLAAWFARELSRRIMWLAEEGGRPVGMMNLAIYERMPRPGRAISRWGYLGNVFVLAAYRNRGIGSQLVSAALNYADENGFVRVVLSPTARSIPLYERAGFGPADALMLRTPPQVPTDSASRST
;
A
#
# COMPACT_ATOMS: atom_id res chain seq x y z
N MET A 1 -6.90 25.25 -7.64
CA MET A 1 -6.52 23.98 -7.00
C MET A 1 -5.84 23.16 -8.07
N THR A 2 -4.60 22.83 -7.87
CA THR A 2 -3.90 21.92 -8.76
C THR A 2 -4.35 20.52 -8.37
N ASP A 3 -5.10 19.86 -9.25
CA ASP A 3 -5.48 18.47 -9.03
C ASP A 3 -4.21 17.61 -9.15
N ALA A 4 -4.00 16.73 -8.19
CA ALA A 4 -2.90 15.79 -8.27
C ALA A 4 -3.15 14.81 -9.43
N LEU A 5 -2.13 14.58 -10.24
CA LEU A 5 -2.15 13.55 -11.26
C LEU A 5 -1.95 12.18 -10.62
N ILE A 6 -2.93 11.30 -10.77
CA ILE A 6 -2.81 9.91 -10.34
C ILE A 6 -2.46 9.05 -11.56
N ARG A 7 -1.35 8.36 -11.50
CA ARG A 7 -0.90 7.47 -12.57
C ARG A 7 -0.25 6.19 -12.04
N ARG A 8 -0.16 5.18 -12.86
CA ARG A 8 0.61 3.98 -12.53
C ARG A 8 2.09 4.31 -12.47
N ALA A 9 2.76 3.69 -11.51
CA ALA A 9 4.21 3.74 -11.42
C ALA A 9 4.84 2.77 -12.41
N GLU A 10 5.97 3.18 -12.96
CA GLU A 10 6.80 2.43 -13.89
C GLU A 10 8.18 2.16 -13.27
N HIS A 11 9.03 1.40 -13.94
CA HIS A 11 10.40 1.15 -13.48
C HIS A 11 11.21 2.43 -13.22
N ALA A 12 10.98 3.47 -14.02
CA ALA A 12 11.66 4.75 -13.87
C ALA A 12 11.27 5.51 -12.59
N ASP A 13 10.19 5.11 -11.92
CA ASP A 13 9.68 5.77 -10.71
C ASP A 13 10.32 5.26 -9.41
N LEU A 14 11.24 4.32 -9.49
CA LEU A 14 11.86 3.71 -8.31
C LEU A 14 12.42 4.77 -7.34
N THR A 15 13.12 5.77 -7.83
CA THR A 15 13.68 6.85 -7.00
C THR A 15 12.60 7.61 -6.24
N ALA A 16 11.47 7.90 -6.90
CA ALA A 16 10.33 8.55 -6.26
C ALA A 16 9.71 7.68 -5.15
N ILE A 17 9.59 6.38 -5.40
CA ILE A 17 9.05 5.42 -4.43
C ILE A 17 9.98 5.28 -3.22
N VAL A 18 11.30 5.19 -3.45
CA VAL A 18 12.32 5.18 -2.40
C VAL A 18 12.18 6.42 -1.52
N GLN A 19 12.11 7.60 -2.12
CA GLN A 19 11.98 8.86 -1.39
C GLN A 19 10.70 8.89 -0.55
N LEU A 20 9.54 8.59 -1.14
CA LEU A 20 8.27 8.58 -0.42
C LEU A 20 8.28 7.57 0.75
N ARG A 21 8.91 6.40 0.56
CA ARG A 21 9.02 5.40 1.62
C ARG A 21 9.93 5.84 2.75
N ARG A 22 11.03 6.53 2.44
CA ARG A 22 11.90 7.15 3.45
C ARG A 22 11.17 8.23 4.23
N GLU A 23 10.48 9.14 3.56
CA GLU A 23 9.71 10.21 4.22
C GLU A 23 8.59 9.63 5.11
N TRP A 24 7.92 8.56 4.67
CA TRP A 24 6.94 7.86 5.51
C TRP A 24 7.58 7.26 6.76
N THR A 25 8.71 6.57 6.61
CA THR A 25 9.41 5.96 7.74
C THR A 25 9.90 7.04 8.72
N GLN A 26 10.43 8.14 8.22
CA GLN A 26 10.86 9.26 9.04
C GLN A 26 9.71 9.89 9.83
N GLU A 27 8.53 10.00 9.21
CA GLU A 27 7.33 10.52 9.89
C GLU A 27 6.89 9.62 11.05
N GLU A 28 6.95 8.30 10.87
CA GLU A 28 6.46 7.34 11.87
C GLU A 28 7.48 7.02 12.96
N HIS A 29 8.75 6.99 12.62
CA HIS A 29 9.81 6.42 13.46
C HIS A 29 11.04 7.32 13.63
N GLY A 30 11.06 8.50 13.01
CA GLY A 30 12.24 9.36 12.94
C GLY A 30 13.31 8.85 11.97
N ASP A 31 14.50 9.42 12.08
CA ASP A 31 15.62 9.06 11.20
C ASP A 31 16.13 7.65 11.52
N ILE A 32 16.05 6.78 10.54
CA ILE A 32 16.60 5.42 10.62
C ILE A 32 17.70 5.30 9.57
N ALA A 33 18.92 5.02 10.03
CA ALA A 33 20.05 4.73 9.16
C ALA A 33 19.93 3.30 8.63
N ASP A 34 19.71 3.16 7.34
CA ASP A 34 19.70 1.90 6.62
C ASP A 34 20.40 2.11 5.27
N PRO A 35 21.70 1.83 5.17
CA PRO A 35 22.46 2.05 3.95
C PRO A 35 22.03 1.14 2.80
N ASP A 36 21.44 -0.02 3.11
CA ASP A 36 21.04 -1.03 2.11
C ASP A 36 19.59 -0.86 1.65
N PHE A 37 18.86 0.10 2.22
CA PHE A 37 17.42 0.27 1.97
C PHE A 37 17.09 0.45 0.48
N ASP A 38 17.83 1.31 -0.22
CA ASP A 38 17.54 1.62 -1.62
C ASP A 38 17.73 0.40 -2.51
N GLU A 39 18.78 -0.38 -2.26
CA GLU A 39 19.05 -1.63 -2.98
C GLU A 39 17.99 -2.70 -2.67
N ASN A 40 17.63 -2.84 -1.40
CA ASN A 40 16.60 -3.77 -0.96
C ASN A 40 15.23 -3.43 -1.56
N LEU A 41 14.86 -2.15 -1.59
CA LEU A 41 13.61 -1.71 -2.20
C LEU A 41 13.63 -1.90 -3.73
N ALA A 42 14.75 -1.62 -4.39
CA ALA A 42 14.89 -1.87 -5.82
C ALA A 42 14.71 -3.36 -6.16
N ALA A 43 15.35 -4.24 -5.41
CA ALA A 43 15.21 -5.69 -5.59
C ALA A 43 13.77 -6.16 -5.32
N TRP A 44 13.11 -5.64 -4.29
CA TRP A 44 11.70 -5.91 -4.00
C TRP A 44 10.81 -5.41 -5.14
N PHE A 45 11.00 -4.18 -5.59
CA PHE A 45 10.20 -3.56 -6.65
C PHE A 45 10.28 -4.37 -7.94
N ALA A 46 11.48 -4.78 -8.34
CA ALA A 46 11.69 -5.60 -9.53
C ALA A 46 10.94 -6.95 -9.47
N ARG A 47 10.91 -7.60 -8.31
CA ARG A 47 10.19 -8.88 -8.12
C ARG A 47 8.67 -8.71 -8.09
N GLU A 48 8.18 -7.60 -7.53
CA GLU A 48 6.75 -7.43 -7.24
C GLU A 48 5.93 -6.85 -8.39
N LEU A 49 6.56 -6.18 -9.36
CA LEU A 49 5.85 -5.55 -10.48
C LEU A 49 5.00 -6.51 -11.32
N SER A 50 5.33 -7.79 -11.33
CA SER A 50 4.56 -8.80 -12.09
C SER A 50 3.22 -9.17 -11.44
N ARG A 51 3.07 -8.92 -10.14
CA ARG A 51 1.88 -9.29 -9.36
C ARG A 51 1.35 -8.16 -8.48
N ARG A 52 1.80 -6.95 -8.74
CA ARG A 52 1.43 -5.76 -7.96
C ARG A 52 1.37 -4.55 -8.88
N ILE A 53 0.39 -3.72 -8.67
CA ILE A 53 0.31 -2.43 -9.34
C ILE A 53 0.55 -1.35 -8.29
N MET A 54 1.39 -0.39 -8.63
CA MET A 54 1.60 0.80 -7.82
C MET A 54 1.06 2.02 -8.54
N TRP A 55 0.52 2.95 -7.76
CA TRP A 55 0.12 4.27 -8.25
C TRP A 55 0.92 5.34 -7.52
N LEU A 56 1.24 6.38 -8.25
CA LEU A 56 1.80 7.62 -7.73
C LEU A 56 0.79 8.74 -7.88
N ALA A 57 0.79 9.63 -6.90
CA ALA A 57 0.16 10.94 -6.98
C ALA A 57 1.25 11.99 -7.17
N GLU A 58 1.09 12.84 -8.17
CA GLU A 58 2.04 13.92 -8.49
C GLU A 58 1.33 15.27 -8.48
N GLU A 59 1.96 16.26 -7.91
CA GLU A 59 1.54 17.66 -8.00
C GLU A 59 2.69 18.51 -8.51
N GLY A 60 2.48 19.21 -9.62
CA GLY A 60 3.53 19.99 -10.27
C GLY A 60 4.76 19.17 -10.69
N GLY A 61 4.58 17.90 -11.04
CA GLY A 61 5.66 16.98 -11.39
C GLY A 61 6.44 16.41 -10.20
N ARG A 62 6.02 16.72 -8.96
CA ARG A 62 6.59 16.19 -7.74
C ARG A 62 5.74 15.01 -7.23
N PRO A 63 6.32 13.85 -6.95
CA PRO A 63 5.64 12.76 -6.28
C PRO A 63 5.26 13.16 -4.85
N VAL A 64 3.97 13.06 -4.52
CA VAL A 64 3.40 13.49 -3.23
C VAL A 64 2.63 12.39 -2.51
N GLY A 65 2.42 11.25 -3.17
CA GLY A 65 1.74 10.11 -2.58
C GLY A 65 1.95 8.84 -3.39
N MET A 66 1.70 7.71 -2.76
CA MET A 66 1.80 6.39 -3.37
C MET A 66 0.80 5.42 -2.78
N MET A 67 0.56 4.34 -3.50
CA MET A 67 -0.25 3.21 -3.05
C MET A 67 0.08 1.99 -3.91
N ASN A 68 -0.15 0.79 -3.39
CA ASN A 68 -0.08 -0.41 -4.20
C ASN A 68 -1.23 -1.38 -3.96
N LEU A 69 -1.52 -2.19 -4.98
CA LEU A 69 -2.49 -3.27 -4.97
C LEU A 69 -1.77 -4.57 -5.32
N ALA A 70 -1.61 -5.46 -4.35
CA ALA A 70 -1.13 -6.82 -4.58
C ALA A 70 -2.24 -7.66 -5.20
N ILE A 71 -1.93 -8.40 -6.25
CA ILE A 71 -2.90 -9.21 -7.00
C ILE A 71 -2.67 -10.68 -6.67
N TYR A 72 -3.73 -11.33 -6.20
CA TYR A 72 -3.74 -12.75 -5.89
C TYR A 72 -4.67 -13.48 -6.85
N GLU A 73 -4.12 -14.42 -7.58
CA GLU A 73 -4.88 -15.32 -8.43
C GLU A 73 -5.24 -16.57 -7.63
N ARG A 74 -6.51 -16.97 -7.69
CA ARG A 74 -6.96 -18.20 -7.06
C ARG A 74 -6.58 -19.42 -7.91
N MET A 75 -6.39 -20.54 -7.26
CA MET A 75 -6.21 -21.82 -7.95
C MET A 75 -7.34 -22.02 -8.98
N PRO A 76 -7.00 -22.33 -10.24
CA PRO A 76 -8.00 -22.60 -11.27
C PRO A 76 -8.98 -23.71 -10.86
N ARG A 77 -10.23 -23.58 -11.30
CA ARG A 77 -11.29 -24.55 -11.07
C ARG A 77 -11.91 -24.99 -12.40
N PRO A 78 -12.22 -26.27 -12.57
CA PRO A 78 -12.86 -26.75 -13.80
C PRO A 78 -14.15 -25.98 -14.12
N GLY A 79 -14.30 -25.53 -15.37
CA GLY A 79 -15.49 -24.84 -15.84
C GLY A 79 -15.69 -23.42 -15.29
N ARG A 80 -14.66 -22.84 -14.67
CA ARG A 80 -14.71 -21.47 -14.13
C ARG A 80 -13.59 -20.61 -14.71
N ALA A 81 -13.90 -19.35 -14.94
CA ALA A 81 -12.88 -18.36 -15.27
C ALA A 81 -11.92 -18.15 -14.11
N ILE A 82 -10.70 -17.70 -14.44
CA ILE A 82 -9.71 -17.32 -13.44
C ILE A 82 -10.28 -16.22 -12.54
N SER A 83 -10.14 -16.43 -11.24
CA SER A 83 -10.64 -15.51 -10.22
C SER A 83 -9.47 -14.82 -9.52
N ARG A 84 -9.56 -13.50 -9.35
CA ARG A 84 -8.54 -12.67 -8.70
C ARG A 84 -9.15 -11.85 -7.58
N TRP A 85 -8.31 -11.51 -6.63
CA TRP A 85 -8.63 -10.55 -5.57
C TRP A 85 -7.41 -9.71 -5.27
N GLY A 86 -7.59 -8.56 -4.63
CA GLY A 86 -6.51 -7.63 -4.35
C GLY A 86 -6.32 -7.36 -2.86
N TYR A 87 -5.08 -7.11 -2.46
CA TYR A 87 -4.74 -6.52 -1.17
C TYR A 87 -4.18 -5.12 -1.40
N LEU A 88 -4.91 -4.12 -0.91
CA LEU A 88 -4.54 -2.73 -1.00
C LEU A 88 -3.65 -2.35 0.18
N GLY A 89 -2.50 -1.77 -0.10
CA GLY A 89 -1.55 -1.42 0.93
C GLY A 89 -0.68 -0.23 0.59
N ASN A 90 0.09 0.19 1.57
CA ASN A 90 1.07 1.26 1.44
C ASN A 90 0.48 2.58 0.92
N VAL A 91 -0.73 2.92 1.33
CA VAL A 91 -1.35 4.21 1.02
C VAL A 91 -0.69 5.28 1.86
N PHE A 92 0.04 6.15 1.20
CA PHE A 92 0.76 7.24 1.84
C PHE A 92 0.64 8.52 1.03
N VAL A 93 0.43 9.64 1.71
CA VAL A 93 0.46 10.99 1.15
C VAL A 93 1.31 11.85 2.08
N LEU A 94 2.21 12.63 1.52
CA LEU A 94 3.04 13.57 2.26
C LEU A 94 2.19 14.49 3.13
N ALA A 95 2.62 14.76 4.36
CA ALA A 95 1.85 15.51 5.35
C ALA A 95 1.32 16.85 4.81
N ALA A 96 2.15 17.59 4.09
CA ALA A 96 1.78 18.88 3.49
C ALA A 96 0.69 18.81 2.41
N TYR A 97 0.41 17.61 1.89
CA TYR A 97 -0.55 17.37 0.81
C TYR A 97 -1.81 16.61 1.26
N ARG A 98 -1.93 16.31 2.55
CA ARG A 98 -3.10 15.63 3.13
C ARG A 98 -4.33 16.53 3.17
N ASN A 99 -5.49 15.91 3.37
CA ASN A 99 -6.81 16.58 3.45
C ASN A 99 -7.18 17.34 2.17
N ARG A 100 -6.61 16.96 1.03
CA ARG A 100 -6.85 17.54 -0.30
C ARG A 100 -7.43 16.50 -1.28
N GLY A 101 -7.91 15.37 -0.78
CA GLY A 101 -8.54 14.32 -1.58
C GLY A 101 -7.58 13.35 -2.29
N ILE A 102 -6.26 13.55 -2.19
CA ILE A 102 -5.25 12.72 -2.91
C ILE A 102 -5.35 11.24 -2.51
N GLY A 103 -5.47 10.95 -1.22
CA GLY A 103 -5.65 9.58 -0.74
C GLY A 103 -6.90 8.90 -1.32
N SER A 104 -8.00 9.64 -1.40
CA SER A 104 -9.25 9.14 -2.01
C SER A 104 -9.09 8.87 -3.51
N GLN A 105 -8.37 9.72 -4.22
CA GLN A 105 -8.10 9.55 -5.66
C GLN A 105 -7.22 8.32 -5.91
N LEU A 106 -6.18 8.11 -5.09
CA LEU A 106 -5.35 6.90 -5.14
C LEU A 106 -6.20 5.64 -4.94
N VAL A 107 -7.00 5.60 -3.87
CA VAL A 107 -7.89 4.45 -3.58
C VAL A 107 -8.87 4.23 -4.73
N SER A 108 -9.48 5.28 -5.26
CA SER A 108 -10.40 5.17 -6.40
C SER A 108 -9.72 4.60 -7.65
N ALA A 109 -8.48 4.97 -7.93
CA ALA A 109 -7.73 4.43 -9.06
C ALA A 109 -7.54 2.90 -8.94
N ALA A 110 -7.23 2.40 -7.73
CA ALA A 110 -7.10 0.97 -7.50
C ALA A 110 -8.44 0.23 -7.59
N LEU A 111 -9.50 0.81 -7.04
CA LEU A 111 -10.84 0.19 -7.09
C LEU A 111 -11.38 0.14 -8.51
N ASN A 112 -11.23 1.21 -9.29
CA ASN A 112 -11.60 1.22 -10.71
C ASN A 112 -10.85 0.11 -11.47
N TYR A 113 -9.55 -0.03 -11.23
CA TYR A 113 -8.78 -1.12 -11.83
C TYR A 113 -9.31 -2.50 -11.42
N ALA A 114 -9.61 -2.70 -10.15
CA ALA A 114 -10.13 -3.97 -9.66
C ALA A 114 -11.50 -4.31 -10.27
N ASP A 115 -12.39 -3.33 -10.37
CA ASP A 115 -13.73 -3.49 -10.96
C ASP A 115 -13.63 -3.80 -12.46
N GLU A 116 -12.83 -3.04 -13.22
CA GLU A 116 -12.60 -3.26 -14.64
C GLU A 116 -11.97 -4.62 -14.96
N ASN A 117 -11.21 -5.19 -14.01
CA ASN A 117 -10.55 -6.50 -14.17
C ASN A 117 -11.29 -7.63 -13.44
N GLY A 118 -12.53 -7.39 -12.99
CA GLY A 118 -13.40 -8.42 -12.42
C GLY A 118 -12.87 -9.04 -11.12
N PHE A 119 -12.20 -8.27 -10.28
CA PHE A 119 -11.75 -8.77 -8.98
C PHE A 119 -12.95 -9.11 -8.10
N VAL A 120 -12.91 -10.26 -7.46
CA VAL A 120 -14.02 -10.72 -6.61
C VAL A 120 -14.07 -9.97 -5.27
N ARG A 121 -12.98 -9.36 -4.87
CA ARG A 121 -12.88 -8.48 -3.69
C ARG A 121 -11.55 -7.74 -3.66
N VAL A 122 -11.53 -6.66 -2.89
CA VAL A 122 -10.29 -5.99 -2.44
C VAL A 122 -10.33 -5.96 -0.92
N VAL A 123 -9.23 -6.30 -0.29
CA VAL A 123 -9.07 -6.29 1.18
C VAL A 123 -7.93 -5.38 1.58
N LEU A 124 -7.98 -4.87 2.80
CA LEU A 124 -6.91 -4.05 3.38
C LEU A 124 -6.92 -4.18 4.91
N SER A 125 -5.84 -3.73 5.52
CA SER A 125 -5.71 -3.61 6.97
C SER A 125 -5.55 -2.12 7.32
N PRO A 126 -6.63 -1.45 7.78
CA PRO A 126 -6.59 -0.02 8.06
C PRO A 126 -5.93 0.27 9.39
N THR A 127 -5.32 1.45 9.51
CA THR A 127 -5.10 2.08 10.81
C THR A 127 -6.37 2.78 11.28
N ALA A 128 -6.54 3.01 12.57
CA ALA A 128 -7.71 3.74 13.10
C ALA A 128 -7.92 5.09 12.40
N ARG A 129 -6.84 5.79 12.10
CA ARG A 129 -6.87 7.09 11.40
C ARG A 129 -7.38 6.98 9.96
N SER A 130 -7.13 5.87 9.28
CA SER A 130 -7.45 5.69 7.86
C SER A 130 -8.84 5.08 7.62
N ILE A 131 -9.51 4.55 8.64
CA ILE A 131 -10.85 3.95 8.52
C ILE A 131 -11.85 4.85 7.78
N PRO A 132 -12.00 6.14 8.13
CA PRO A 132 -12.98 7.00 7.44
C PRO A 132 -12.71 7.17 5.93
N LEU A 133 -11.45 7.12 5.52
CA LEU A 133 -11.07 7.15 4.10
C LEU A 133 -11.63 5.93 3.38
N TYR A 134 -11.42 4.76 3.95
CA TYR A 134 -11.84 3.50 3.33
C TYR A 134 -13.35 3.27 3.39
N GLU A 135 -14.01 3.66 4.47
CA GLU A 135 -15.48 3.62 4.56
C GLU A 135 -16.14 4.48 3.46
N ARG A 136 -15.62 5.68 3.20
CA ARG A 136 -16.11 6.50 2.08
C ARG A 136 -15.87 5.88 0.70
N ALA A 137 -14.87 5.01 0.59
CA ALA A 137 -14.59 4.26 -0.63
C ALA A 137 -15.40 2.94 -0.72
N GLY A 138 -16.29 2.66 0.22
CA GLY A 138 -17.17 1.49 0.22
C GLY A 138 -16.62 0.26 0.94
N PHE A 139 -15.50 0.38 1.67
CA PHE A 139 -15.03 -0.71 2.52
C PHE A 139 -15.84 -0.81 3.81
N GLY A 140 -15.98 -2.03 4.30
CA GLY A 140 -16.60 -2.34 5.56
C GLY A 140 -15.91 -3.50 6.28
N PRO A 141 -16.42 -3.92 7.45
CA PRO A 141 -15.89 -5.06 8.17
C PRO A 141 -15.82 -6.33 7.31
N ALA A 142 -14.79 -7.13 7.50
CA ALA A 142 -14.51 -8.32 6.71
C ALA A 142 -14.92 -9.60 7.47
N ASP A 143 -16.21 -9.83 7.69
CA ASP A 143 -16.74 -10.97 8.44
C ASP A 143 -16.41 -12.32 7.78
N ALA A 144 -16.13 -12.33 6.48
CA ALA A 144 -15.74 -13.52 5.71
C ALA A 144 -14.24 -13.86 5.79
N LEU A 145 -13.45 -13.09 6.52
CA LEU A 145 -12.00 -13.31 6.69
C LEU A 145 -11.70 -13.61 8.15
N MET A 146 -10.70 -14.44 8.36
CA MET A 146 -10.16 -14.73 9.69
C MET A 146 -8.70 -14.28 9.75
N LEU A 147 -8.34 -13.63 10.84
CA LEU A 147 -6.97 -13.21 11.14
C LEU A 147 -6.39 -14.10 12.23
N ARG A 148 -5.18 -14.61 12.00
CA ARG A 148 -4.36 -15.20 13.07
C ARG A 148 -3.11 -14.36 13.26
N THR A 149 -2.95 -13.82 14.44
CA THR A 149 -1.72 -13.17 14.87
C THR A 149 -0.84 -14.19 15.58
N PRO A 150 0.47 -14.26 15.30
CA PRO A 150 1.37 -15.13 16.06
C PRO A 150 1.31 -14.79 17.54
N PRO A 151 1.46 -15.77 18.44
CA PRO A 151 1.63 -15.50 19.86
C PRO A 151 2.84 -14.59 20.06
N GLN A 152 2.68 -13.53 20.86
CA GLN A 152 3.82 -12.71 21.25
C GLN A 152 4.76 -13.59 22.08
N VAL A 153 6.00 -13.78 21.61
CA VAL A 153 7.05 -14.37 22.45
C VAL A 153 7.33 -13.33 23.53
N PRO A 154 7.19 -13.67 24.83
CA PRO A 154 7.60 -12.75 25.88
C PRO A 154 9.08 -12.44 25.68
N THR A 155 9.43 -11.19 25.46
CA THR A 155 10.81 -10.74 25.58
C THR A 155 11.15 -10.85 27.06
N ASP A 156 11.88 -11.90 27.42
CA ASP A 156 12.44 -12.09 28.74
C ASP A 156 13.45 -10.97 28.99
N SER A 157 12.99 -9.86 29.53
CA SER A 157 13.85 -8.83 30.12
C SER A 157 14.30 -9.33 31.50
N ALA A 158 15.07 -10.39 31.49
CA ALA A 158 15.81 -10.78 32.70
C ALA A 158 17.03 -9.87 32.81
N SER A 159 16.85 -8.74 33.45
CA SER A 159 17.93 -8.06 34.16
C SER A 159 18.51 -9.00 35.17
N ARG A 160 19.68 -9.55 34.89
CA ARG A 160 20.53 -10.08 35.94
C ARG A 160 21.46 -8.98 36.40
N SER A 161 21.01 -8.27 37.44
CA SER A 161 21.93 -7.57 38.34
C SER A 161 22.65 -8.63 39.18
N THR A 162 23.95 -8.65 39.12
CA THR A 162 24.86 -8.97 40.22
C THR A 162 26.17 -8.28 39.97
#